data_3a4c6cdf88ee817431766042e5e8b61f
#
_entry.id   3a4c6cdf88ee817431766042e5e8b61f
#
_cell.length_a   1.000
_cell.length_b   1.000
_cell.length_c   1.000
_cell.angle_alpha   90.00
_cell.angle_beta   90.00
_cell.angle_gamma   90.00
#
_symmetry.space_group_name_H-M   'P 1'
#
loop_
_entity.id
_entity.type
_entity.pdbx_description
1 polymer ?
#
loop_
_entity_poly.entity_id
_entity_poly.type
_entity_poly.pdbx_seq_one_letter_code
_entity_poly.pdbx_strand_id
1 'polypeptide(L)'
;MPDYSKGSRIAGFYNLSLDERLAEIARRTSLTEENLGALEGTPGLSLDQADHMIENVVGVYGLPLGIALNFVVNGREVLVPMAIEEPSVVAGASFMAKLARAGGGFRAETTTPEMIGQIQLLDVPDITKARQALLVSKEQLLSAVAGIDPVLQRLGGGGRDLEMRLIPDSPIGPFLVLHLIYDVRDAMGANAVNTAVERLAPLVEEITGGRAHLRILSNLADRRLARAECTIPLSELSFGEHRADEVRDGIIAAWAFAAVDPYRAATHNKGIMNGVDGVVIATGNDWRAVEAGAHAYAARHGMYTSLSVWERNEQGDLVGRLEMPMAVGTVGGATRVHPAAQAALKLMGVTSASQLAEIIVSVGLAQNLAALRALATEGIQRGHMSLHARQVAIAAGARGEVIERLAQQMVAEKAVRIDRAEEILKEFGGQSIGQAGNQEIRESGSQLFEDQSKIENPKSKI
;
A
#
# COMPACT_ATOMS: atom_id res chain seq x y z
N MET A 1 -1.35 -21.72 -11.05
CA MET A 1 -0.33 -20.87 -10.42
C MET A 1 0.52 -20.27 -11.52
N PRO A 2 0.92 -18.98 -11.44
CA PRO A 2 1.87 -18.45 -12.41
C PRO A 2 3.13 -19.31 -12.41
N ASP A 3 3.61 -19.63 -13.59
CA ASP A 3 4.87 -20.36 -13.74
C ASP A 3 6.03 -19.38 -13.58
N TYR A 4 6.48 -19.18 -12.36
CA TYR A 4 7.70 -18.42 -12.05
C TYR A 4 8.98 -19.24 -12.26
N SER A 5 8.98 -20.26 -13.14
CA SER A 5 10.19 -21.02 -13.48
C SER A 5 11.35 -20.12 -13.92
N LYS A 6 11.08 -18.88 -14.33
CA LYS A 6 12.06 -17.85 -14.72
C LYS A 6 12.39 -16.85 -13.59
N GLY A 7 11.77 -16.98 -12.41
CA GLY A 7 12.04 -16.14 -11.24
C GLY A 7 11.60 -14.67 -11.36
N SER A 8 11.63 -13.93 -10.24
CA SER A 8 11.32 -12.48 -10.17
C SER A 8 12.53 -11.59 -10.45
N ARG A 9 13.73 -12.17 -10.67
CA ARG A 9 14.95 -11.44 -11.02
C ARG A 9 15.01 -11.20 -12.52
N ILE A 10 14.96 -9.94 -12.94
CA ILE A 10 15.03 -9.51 -14.35
C ILE A 10 16.13 -8.48 -14.47
N ALA A 11 17.28 -8.90 -15.01
CA ALA A 11 18.43 -8.00 -15.21
C ALA A 11 18.09 -6.93 -16.27
N GLY A 12 18.39 -5.68 -15.97
CA GLY A 12 18.22 -4.57 -16.93
C GLY A 12 16.78 -4.20 -17.25
N PHE A 13 15.77 -4.66 -16.48
CA PHE A 13 14.36 -4.39 -16.72
C PHE A 13 14.05 -2.88 -16.88
N TYR A 14 14.72 -2.04 -16.14
CA TYR A 14 14.57 -0.57 -16.20
C TYR A 14 15.09 0.05 -17.52
N ASN A 15 15.95 -0.67 -18.27
CA ASN A 15 16.46 -0.24 -19.57
C ASN A 15 15.54 -0.63 -20.74
N LEU A 16 14.56 -1.51 -20.49
CA LEU A 16 13.61 -1.95 -21.51
C LEU A 16 12.59 -0.85 -21.79
N SER A 17 12.07 -0.78 -23.02
CA SER A 17 10.90 0.02 -23.36
C SER A 17 9.65 -0.48 -22.63
N LEU A 18 8.56 0.29 -22.63
CA LEU A 18 7.31 -0.12 -21.99
C LEU A 18 6.78 -1.44 -22.58
N ASP A 19 6.77 -1.56 -23.91
CA ASP A 19 6.31 -2.76 -24.62
C ASP A 19 7.17 -3.98 -24.28
N GLU A 20 8.50 -3.81 -24.23
CA GLU A 20 9.43 -4.86 -23.84
C GLU A 20 9.25 -5.30 -22.40
N ARG A 21 8.92 -4.37 -21.48
CA ARG A 21 8.61 -4.71 -20.08
C ARG A 21 7.35 -5.54 -19.96
N LEU A 22 6.28 -5.16 -20.67
CA LEU A 22 5.03 -5.91 -20.72
C LEU A 22 5.24 -7.31 -21.34
N ALA A 23 5.99 -7.40 -22.43
CA ALA A 23 6.34 -8.68 -23.07
C ALA A 23 7.17 -9.58 -22.13
N GLU A 24 8.07 -8.99 -21.31
CA GLU A 24 8.84 -9.74 -20.32
C GLU A 24 7.96 -10.26 -19.18
N ILE A 25 7.00 -9.47 -18.70
CA ILE A 25 6.01 -9.88 -17.71
C ILE A 25 5.13 -11.01 -18.30
N ALA A 26 4.62 -10.85 -19.51
CA ALA A 26 3.82 -11.87 -20.20
C ALA A 26 4.55 -13.22 -20.29
N ARG A 27 5.84 -13.20 -20.62
CA ARG A 27 6.66 -14.41 -20.73
C ARG A 27 6.88 -15.16 -19.40
N ARG A 28 6.68 -14.49 -18.27
CA ARG A 28 6.95 -15.02 -16.92
C ARG A 28 5.69 -15.32 -16.12
N THR A 29 4.55 -14.95 -16.64
CA THR A 29 3.28 -15.07 -15.93
C THR A 29 2.21 -15.68 -16.83
N SER A 30 1.12 -16.12 -16.24
CA SER A 30 -0.06 -16.61 -16.96
C SER A 30 -1.12 -15.52 -17.20
N LEU A 31 -0.70 -14.25 -17.27
CA LEU A 31 -1.60 -13.13 -17.53
C LEU A 31 -2.13 -13.21 -18.97
N THR A 32 -3.43 -12.96 -19.13
CA THR A 32 -4.05 -12.82 -20.44
C THR A 32 -3.73 -11.46 -21.06
N GLU A 33 -3.96 -11.30 -22.38
CA GLU A 33 -3.83 -10.01 -23.05
C GLU A 33 -4.70 -8.92 -22.39
N GLU A 34 -5.92 -9.27 -21.96
CA GLU A 34 -6.78 -8.36 -21.19
C GLU A 34 -6.13 -7.92 -19.89
N ASN A 35 -5.48 -8.82 -19.14
CA ASN A 35 -4.79 -8.46 -17.91
C ASN A 35 -3.55 -7.59 -18.17
N LEU A 36 -2.81 -7.84 -19.24
CA LEU A 36 -1.67 -7.01 -19.65
C LEU A 36 -2.12 -5.61 -20.04
N GLY A 37 -3.18 -5.51 -20.87
CA GLY A 37 -3.79 -4.24 -21.24
C GLY A 37 -4.30 -3.46 -20.01
N ALA A 38 -4.89 -4.16 -19.01
CA ALA A 38 -5.31 -3.52 -17.76
C ALA A 38 -4.14 -2.96 -16.95
N LEU A 39 -2.97 -3.63 -16.93
CA LEU A 39 -1.76 -3.11 -16.30
C LEU A 39 -1.16 -1.91 -17.06
N GLU A 40 -1.25 -1.92 -18.38
CA GLU A 40 -0.84 -0.82 -19.26
C GLU A 40 -1.78 0.39 -19.12
N GLY A 41 -3.03 0.17 -18.69
CA GLY A 41 -4.07 1.19 -18.64
C GLY A 41 -4.96 1.25 -19.88
N THR A 42 -4.93 0.22 -20.73
CA THR A 42 -5.70 0.14 -22.00
C THR A 42 -6.42 -1.23 -22.14
N PRO A 43 -7.72 -1.36 -21.82
CA PRO A 43 -8.55 -0.34 -21.17
C PRO A 43 -8.22 -0.23 -19.68
N GLY A 44 -8.01 0.99 -19.20
CA GLY A 44 -7.93 1.30 -17.77
C GLY A 44 -9.31 1.30 -17.11
N LEU A 45 -9.43 1.98 -15.99
CA LEU A 45 -10.73 2.28 -15.37
C LEU A 45 -11.53 3.19 -16.33
N SER A 46 -12.67 2.72 -16.84
CA SER A 46 -13.53 3.53 -17.71
C SER A 46 -14.26 4.62 -16.91
N LEU A 47 -14.68 5.69 -17.60
CA LEU A 47 -15.48 6.76 -16.95
C LEU A 47 -16.80 6.22 -16.41
N ASP A 48 -17.45 5.31 -17.13
CA ASP A 48 -18.67 4.65 -16.68
C ASP A 48 -18.45 3.83 -15.40
N GLN A 49 -17.38 3.06 -15.33
CA GLN A 49 -17.01 2.36 -14.09
C GLN A 49 -16.72 3.32 -12.96
N ALA A 50 -15.97 4.40 -13.24
CA ALA A 50 -15.63 5.41 -12.23
C ALA A 50 -16.89 6.12 -11.67
N ASP A 51 -17.85 6.45 -12.53
CA ASP A 51 -19.13 7.09 -12.14
C ASP A 51 -20.00 6.19 -11.26
N HIS A 52 -19.81 4.87 -11.34
CA HIS A 52 -20.46 3.90 -10.45
C HIS A 52 -19.64 3.60 -9.17
N MET A 53 -18.40 4.10 -9.07
CA MET A 53 -17.56 3.90 -7.88
C MET A 53 -17.68 5.02 -6.85
N ILE A 54 -17.79 6.26 -7.31
CA ILE A 54 -17.94 7.47 -6.46
C ILE A 54 -18.90 8.45 -7.10
N GLU A 55 -19.36 9.42 -6.31
CA GLU A 55 -20.29 10.48 -6.75
C GLU A 55 -19.57 11.59 -7.51
N ASN A 56 -20.30 12.26 -8.42
CA ASN A 56 -19.88 13.48 -9.12
C ASN A 56 -18.58 13.32 -9.93
N VAL A 57 -18.39 12.18 -10.56
CA VAL A 57 -17.19 11.89 -11.38
C VAL A 57 -17.08 12.87 -12.55
N VAL A 58 -15.88 13.42 -12.76
CA VAL A 58 -15.52 14.28 -13.91
C VAL A 58 -14.36 13.68 -14.72
N GLY A 59 -13.69 12.62 -14.20
CA GLY A 59 -12.54 12.02 -14.86
C GLY A 59 -11.89 10.94 -14.00
N VAL A 60 -10.82 10.34 -14.53
CA VAL A 60 -9.98 9.38 -13.83
C VAL A 60 -8.62 10.01 -13.57
N TYR A 61 -8.16 9.97 -12.32
CA TYR A 61 -6.83 10.43 -11.93
C TYR A 61 -5.86 9.24 -11.91
N GLY A 62 -4.89 9.25 -12.83
CA GLY A 62 -3.91 8.17 -12.98
C GLY A 62 -2.72 8.30 -12.05
N LEU A 63 -2.30 7.18 -11.45
CA LEU A 63 -1.01 7.03 -10.77
C LEU A 63 -0.09 6.13 -11.61
N PRO A 64 1.24 6.39 -11.62
CA PRO A 64 2.19 5.47 -12.25
C PRO A 64 2.12 4.09 -11.59
N LEU A 65 2.13 3.02 -12.41
CA LEU A 65 2.19 1.64 -11.97
C LEU A 65 3.55 1.05 -12.35
N GLY A 66 4.36 0.72 -11.34
CA GLY A 66 5.64 0.05 -11.51
C GLY A 66 5.61 -1.39 -11.01
N ILE A 67 6.63 -2.17 -11.39
CA ILE A 67 6.79 -3.55 -10.90
C ILE A 67 8.08 -3.66 -10.11
N ALA A 68 7.97 -3.95 -8.81
CA ALA A 68 9.12 -4.27 -7.99
C ALA A 68 9.55 -5.72 -8.21
N LEU A 69 10.87 -5.91 -8.32
CA LEU A 69 11.53 -7.13 -8.73
C LEU A 69 12.28 -7.78 -7.56
N ASN A 70 12.80 -8.97 -7.81
CA ASN A 70 13.70 -9.72 -6.91
C ASN A 70 13.05 -10.27 -5.64
N PHE A 71 11.77 -10.04 -5.40
CA PHE A 71 11.11 -10.54 -4.19
C PHE A 71 11.02 -12.06 -4.17
N VAL A 72 11.46 -12.63 -3.04
CA VAL A 72 11.20 -14.01 -2.64
C VAL A 72 10.51 -13.94 -1.28
N VAL A 73 9.25 -14.36 -1.21
CA VAL A 73 8.44 -14.36 0.01
C VAL A 73 8.01 -15.80 0.29
N ASN A 74 8.38 -16.31 1.46
CA ASN A 74 8.11 -17.70 1.86
C ASN A 74 8.57 -18.72 0.79
N GLY A 75 9.77 -18.48 0.20
CA GLY A 75 10.36 -19.32 -0.84
C GLY A 75 9.73 -19.18 -2.22
N ARG A 76 8.73 -18.31 -2.40
CA ARG A 76 8.04 -18.06 -3.66
C ARG A 76 8.53 -16.77 -4.31
N GLU A 77 8.88 -16.85 -5.58
CA GLU A 77 9.21 -15.69 -6.43
C GLU A 77 7.96 -14.85 -6.68
N VAL A 78 8.06 -13.53 -6.53
CA VAL A 78 6.92 -12.61 -6.72
C VAL A 78 7.36 -11.38 -7.49
N LEU A 79 6.61 -11.03 -8.53
CA LEU A 79 6.63 -9.71 -9.18
C LEU A 79 5.58 -8.84 -8.50
N VAL A 80 5.99 -7.71 -7.94
CA VAL A 80 5.10 -6.91 -7.07
C VAL A 80 4.69 -5.61 -7.77
N PRO A 81 3.40 -5.46 -8.13
CA PRO A 81 2.89 -4.20 -8.67
C PRO A 81 2.81 -3.14 -7.56
N MET A 82 3.21 -1.92 -7.89
CA MET A 82 3.20 -0.77 -6.99
C MET A 82 2.67 0.46 -7.73
N ALA A 83 1.57 1.04 -7.25
CA ALA A 83 1.02 2.29 -7.77
C ALA A 83 1.47 3.43 -6.85
N ILE A 84 2.37 4.30 -7.34
CA ILE A 84 2.95 5.38 -6.55
C ILE A 84 3.57 6.45 -7.44
N GLU A 85 3.50 7.72 -7.00
CA GLU A 85 4.07 8.87 -7.69
C GLU A 85 5.52 9.19 -7.26
N GLU A 86 5.95 8.70 -6.08
CA GLU A 86 7.25 9.05 -5.51
C GLU A 86 8.39 8.30 -6.21
N PRO A 87 9.42 9.00 -6.72
CA PRO A 87 10.58 8.38 -7.33
C PRO A 87 11.36 7.50 -6.34
N SER A 88 12.09 6.52 -6.85
CA SER A 88 12.96 5.60 -6.12
C SER A 88 12.26 4.55 -5.25
N VAL A 89 10.95 4.62 -5.03
CA VAL A 89 10.24 3.64 -4.18
C VAL A 89 10.33 2.24 -4.79
N VAL A 90 9.90 2.08 -6.04
CA VAL A 90 9.94 0.78 -6.74
C VAL A 90 11.37 0.26 -6.90
N ALA A 91 12.31 1.15 -7.23
CA ALA A 91 13.72 0.78 -7.39
C ALA A 91 14.36 0.40 -6.06
N GLY A 92 14.08 1.15 -4.99
CA GLY A 92 14.56 0.89 -3.63
C GLY A 92 14.07 -0.46 -3.10
N ALA A 93 12.77 -0.72 -3.19
CA ALA A 93 12.18 -2.01 -2.80
C ALA A 93 12.82 -3.18 -3.57
N SER A 94 12.95 -3.03 -4.90
CA SER A 94 13.56 -4.06 -5.77
C SER A 94 15.02 -4.33 -5.42
N PHE A 95 15.79 -3.28 -5.10
CA PHE A 95 17.19 -3.44 -4.76
C PHE A 95 17.39 -4.08 -3.40
N MET A 96 16.61 -3.69 -2.39
CA MET A 96 16.68 -4.33 -1.07
C MET A 96 16.18 -5.78 -1.12
N ALA A 97 15.16 -6.07 -1.90
CA ALA A 97 14.72 -7.44 -2.14
C ALA A 97 15.84 -8.29 -2.79
N LYS A 98 16.67 -7.71 -3.67
CA LYS A 98 17.86 -8.40 -4.22
C LYS A 98 18.88 -8.75 -3.13
N LEU A 99 19.13 -7.87 -2.16
CA LEU A 99 20.03 -8.14 -1.04
C LEU A 99 19.45 -9.23 -0.12
N ALA A 100 18.16 -9.14 0.19
CA ALA A 100 17.45 -10.12 1.02
C ALA A 100 17.48 -11.53 0.40
N ARG A 101 17.46 -11.66 -0.93
CA ARG A 101 17.57 -12.97 -1.62
C ARG A 101 18.79 -13.75 -1.20
N ALA A 102 19.93 -13.10 -0.97
CA ALA A 102 21.16 -13.77 -0.56
C ALA A 102 21.02 -14.44 0.81
N GLY A 103 20.14 -13.93 1.67
CA GLY A 103 19.78 -14.53 2.96
C GLY A 103 18.53 -15.43 2.92
N GLY A 104 18.03 -15.78 1.72
CA GLY A 104 16.85 -16.64 1.54
C GLY A 104 15.53 -15.90 1.27
N GLY A 105 15.55 -14.57 1.15
CA GLY A 105 14.36 -13.73 0.92
C GLY A 105 13.66 -13.32 2.23
N PHE A 106 12.37 -13.09 2.13
CA PHE A 106 11.51 -12.72 3.26
C PHE A 106 10.74 -13.95 3.78
N ARG A 107 10.72 -14.10 5.09
CA ARG A 107 9.79 -14.98 5.80
C ARG A 107 8.68 -14.09 6.32
N ALA A 108 7.44 -14.42 6.01
CA ALA A 108 6.29 -13.65 6.42
C ALA A 108 5.17 -14.54 6.93
N GLU A 109 4.41 -14.03 7.87
CA GLU A 109 3.25 -14.70 8.45
C GLU A 109 2.14 -13.70 8.79
N THR A 110 0.92 -14.19 8.94
CA THR A 110 -0.22 -13.39 9.40
C THR A 110 -0.91 -14.07 10.57
N THR A 111 -1.53 -13.28 11.44
CA THR A 111 -2.50 -13.78 12.40
C THR A 111 -3.82 -14.13 11.71
N THR A 112 -4.74 -14.77 12.44
CA THR A 112 -6.13 -14.95 11.98
C THR A 112 -6.70 -13.60 11.54
N PRO A 113 -7.47 -13.54 10.42
CA PRO A 113 -7.99 -12.29 9.86
C PRO A 113 -9.18 -11.74 10.68
N GLU A 114 -8.93 -11.41 11.94
CA GLU A 114 -9.92 -10.89 12.90
C GLU A 114 -9.95 -9.37 12.88
N MET A 115 -11.14 -8.84 12.62
CA MET A 115 -11.45 -7.42 12.72
C MET A 115 -12.24 -7.13 14.00
N ILE A 116 -12.21 -5.88 14.45
CA ILE A 116 -12.92 -5.44 15.65
C ILE A 116 -14.07 -4.53 15.25
N GLY A 117 -15.28 -4.92 15.61
CA GLY A 117 -16.45 -4.05 15.57
C GLY A 117 -16.76 -3.49 16.96
N GLN A 118 -17.09 -2.21 17.05
CA GLN A 118 -17.36 -1.51 18.30
C GLN A 118 -18.83 -1.13 18.43
N ILE A 119 -19.41 -1.33 19.61
CA ILE A 119 -20.71 -0.76 20.00
C ILE A 119 -20.45 0.13 21.20
N GLN A 120 -20.69 1.44 21.06
CA GLN A 120 -20.66 2.39 22.17
C GLN A 120 -22.01 2.39 22.90
N LEU A 121 -22.00 2.16 24.20
CA LEU A 121 -23.18 2.11 25.06
C LEU A 121 -23.17 3.30 26.02
N LEU A 122 -24.13 4.17 25.84
CA LEU A 122 -24.41 5.35 26.67
C LEU A 122 -25.60 5.07 27.59
N ASP A 123 -25.77 5.93 28.58
CA ASP A 123 -26.93 5.94 29.48
C ASP A 123 -27.14 4.58 30.20
N VAL A 124 -26.06 3.82 30.44
CA VAL A 124 -26.08 2.53 31.13
C VAL A 124 -26.30 2.75 32.61
N PRO A 125 -27.41 2.27 33.21
CA PRO A 125 -27.75 2.58 34.63
C PRO A 125 -26.71 2.05 35.62
N ASP A 126 -26.14 0.88 35.37
CA ASP A 126 -25.10 0.23 36.18
C ASP A 126 -24.11 -0.47 35.26
N ILE A 127 -22.99 0.20 34.97
CA ILE A 127 -21.98 -0.28 34.02
C ILE A 127 -21.37 -1.63 34.46
N THR A 128 -21.21 -1.85 35.76
CA THR A 128 -20.63 -3.10 36.29
C THR A 128 -21.58 -4.28 36.07
N LYS A 129 -22.86 -4.09 36.38
CA LYS A 129 -23.88 -5.12 36.12
C LYS A 129 -24.08 -5.36 34.63
N ALA A 130 -24.12 -4.31 33.82
CA ALA A 130 -24.23 -4.41 32.36
C ALA A 130 -23.07 -5.22 31.76
N ARG A 131 -21.83 -4.92 32.18
CA ARG A 131 -20.65 -5.70 31.76
C ARG A 131 -20.79 -7.18 32.13
N GLN A 132 -21.25 -7.50 33.35
CA GLN A 132 -21.44 -8.88 33.77
C GLN A 132 -22.56 -9.58 32.98
N ALA A 133 -23.66 -8.89 32.74
CA ALA A 133 -24.79 -9.41 31.96
C ALA A 133 -24.37 -9.71 30.51
N LEU A 134 -23.58 -8.83 29.86
CA LEU A 134 -23.05 -9.08 28.53
C LEU A 134 -22.09 -10.29 28.49
N LEU A 135 -21.24 -10.46 29.51
CA LEU A 135 -20.37 -11.64 29.61
C LEU A 135 -21.17 -12.96 29.74
N VAL A 136 -22.24 -12.95 30.54
CA VAL A 136 -23.13 -14.09 30.66
C VAL A 136 -23.88 -14.41 29.36
N SER A 137 -24.27 -13.37 28.61
CA SER A 137 -25.00 -13.48 27.34
C SER A 137 -24.10 -13.67 26.11
N LYS A 138 -22.79 -13.87 26.30
CA LYS A 138 -21.81 -13.94 25.21
C LYS A 138 -22.16 -14.93 24.12
N GLU A 139 -22.50 -16.15 24.49
CA GLU A 139 -22.87 -17.22 23.54
C GLU A 139 -24.14 -16.86 22.75
N GLN A 140 -25.14 -16.29 23.41
CA GLN A 140 -26.37 -15.81 22.78
C GLN A 140 -26.07 -14.72 21.75
N LEU A 141 -25.24 -13.75 22.11
CA LEU A 141 -24.84 -12.64 21.23
C LEU A 141 -24.02 -13.13 20.02
N LEU A 142 -23.06 -14.04 20.22
CA LEU A 142 -22.31 -14.65 19.12
C LEU A 142 -23.22 -15.46 18.19
N SER A 143 -24.20 -16.18 18.73
CA SER A 143 -25.19 -16.89 17.94
C SER A 143 -26.08 -15.97 17.11
N ALA A 144 -26.40 -14.77 17.61
CA ALA A 144 -27.21 -13.79 16.90
C ALA A 144 -26.53 -13.19 15.65
N VAL A 145 -25.19 -13.23 15.59
CA VAL A 145 -24.41 -12.80 14.42
C VAL A 145 -24.01 -13.98 13.52
N ALA A 146 -24.25 -15.21 13.95
CA ALA A 146 -24.06 -16.37 13.09
C ALA A 146 -25.05 -16.32 11.91
N GLY A 147 -24.59 -16.58 10.71
CA GLY A 147 -25.43 -16.62 9.51
C GLY A 147 -25.78 -15.25 8.89
N ILE A 148 -25.28 -14.13 9.41
CA ILE A 148 -25.44 -12.81 8.78
C ILE A 148 -24.86 -12.82 7.36
N ASP A 149 -23.69 -13.42 7.20
CA ASP A 149 -23.08 -13.67 5.90
C ASP A 149 -22.92 -15.19 5.70
N PRO A 150 -23.83 -15.84 4.96
CA PRO A 150 -23.78 -17.28 4.74
C PRO A 150 -22.56 -17.74 3.94
N VAL A 151 -21.97 -16.86 3.10
CA VAL A 151 -20.75 -17.17 2.34
C VAL A 151 -19.57 -17.19 3.30
N LEU A 152 -19.42 -16.14 4.09
CA LEU A 152 -18.36 -16.02 5.08
C LEU A 152 -18.44 -17.19 6.11
N GLN A 153 -19.63 -17.53 6.56
CA GLN A 153 -19.83 -18.64 7.49
C GLN A 153 -19.40 -19.99 6.89
N ARG A 154 -19.73 -20.26 5.64
CA ARG A 154 -19.30 -21.49 4.94
C ARG A 154 -17.77 -21.57 4.80
N LEU A 155 -17.11 -20.44 4.70
CA LEU A 155 -15.65 -20.33 4.68
C LEU A 155 -15.03 -20.39 6.09
N GLY A 156 -15.85 -20.58 7.14
CA GLY A 156 -15.41 -20.65 8.51
C GLY A 156 -15.12 -19.29 9.16
N GLY A 157 -15.64 -18.19 8.60
CA GLY A 157 -15.60 -16.85 9.20
C GLY A 157 -16.76 -16.60 10.17
N GLY A 158 -16.89 -15.34 10.66
CA GLY A 158 -17.97 -14.92 11.56
C GLY A 158 -17.48 -14.50 12.95
N GLY A 159 -18.41 -14.30 13.88
CA GLY A 159 -18.12 -13.89 15.26
C GLY A 159 -17.25 -14.92 16.00
N ARG A 160 -16.20 -14.43 16.67
CA ARG A 160 -15.24 -15.25 17.42
C ARG A 160 -15.32 -14.99 18.91
N ASP A 161 -15.39 -13.74 19.29
CA ASP A 161 -15.35 -13.34 20.70
C ASP A 161 -16.05 -11.99 20.91
N LEU A 162 -16.35 -11.69 22.19
CA LEU A 162 -16.83 -10.42 22.69
C LEU A 162 -15.94 -9.94 23.84
N GLU A 163 -15.50 -8.71 23.77
CA GLU A 163 -14.72 -8.05 24.82
C GLU A 163 -15.41 -6.77 25.27
N MET A 164 -15.40 -6.49 26.55
CA MET A 164 -16.01 -5.30 27.13
C MET A 164 -14.94 -4.36 27.66
N ARG A 165 -14.94 -3.13 27.17
CA ARG A 165 -14.05 -2.06 27.61
C ARG A 165 -14.85 -1.02 28.39
N LEU A 166 -14.50 -0.84 29.63
CA LEU A 166 -15.01 0.26 30.44
C LEU A 166 -14.19 1.52 30.14
N ILE A 167 -14.84 2.58 29.79
CA ILE A 167 -14.26 3.93 29.67
C ILE A 167 -14.72 4.73 30.89
N PRO A 168 -13.90 4.82 31.95
CA PRO A 168 -14.34 5.41 33.22
C PRO A 168 -14.39 6.93 33.17
N ASP A 169 -13.60 7.55 32.30
CA ASP A 169 -13.48 9.00 32.17
C ASP A 169 -13.49 9.40 30.69
N SER A 170 -14.38 10.33 30.37
CA SER A 170 -14.47 10.93 29.04
C SER A 170 -15.16 12.30 29.12
N PRO A 171 -15.09 13.13 28.07
CA PRO A 171 -15.78 14.44 28.04
C PRO A 171 -17.30 14.38 28.28
N ILE A 172 -17.94 13.20 28.15
CA ILE A 172 -19.38 12.99 28.32
C ILE A 172 -19.69 12.09 29.52
N GLY A 173 -18.72 11.80 30.37
CA GLY A 173 -18.84 10.85 31.48
C GLY A 173 -18.49 9.41 31.10
N PRO A 174 -18.70 8.45 32.01
CA PRO A 174 -18.35 7.06 31.79
C PRO A 174 -19.29 6.37 30.82
N PHE A 175 -18.75 5.43 30.01
CA PHE A 175 -19.53 4.59 29.12
C PHE A 175 -18.89 3.20 28.92
N LEU A 176 -19.63 2.28 28.37
CA LEU A 176 -19.18 0.93 28.05
C LEU A 176 -19.02 0.79 26.53
N VAL A 177 -17.95 0.08 26.10
CA VAL A 177 -17.75 -0.30 24.70
C VAL A 177 -17.69 -1.82 24.61
N LEU A 178 -18.56 -2.38 23.77
CA LEU A 178 -18.47 -3.79 23.40
C LEU A 178 -17.66 -3.91 22.11
N HIS A 179 -16.62 -4.76 22.13
CA HIS A 179 -15.88 -5.18 20.95
C HIS A 179 -16.37 -6.54 20.51
N LEU A 180 -16.83 -6.62 19.27
CA LEU A 180 -17.07 -7.88 18.56
C LEU A 180 -15.79 -8.25 17.79
N ILE A 181 -15.20 -9.38 18.09
CA ILE A 181 -14.10 -9.96 17.33
C ILE A 181 -14.70 -10.81 16.22
N TYR A 182 -14.39 -10.47 14.97
CA TYR A 182 -15.06 -11.04 13.81
C TYR A 182 -14.05 -11.46 12.74
N ASP A 183 -14.04 -12.74 12.41
CA ASP A 183 -13.18 -13.31 11.38
C ASP A 183 -13.79 -13.05 10.00
N VAL A 184 -13.07 -12.28 9.20
CA VAL A 184 -13.55 -11.81 7.88
C VAL A 184 -12.94 -12.56 6.70
N ARG A 185 -12.11 -13.58 6.95
CA ARG A 185 -11.45 -14.39 5.93
C ARG A 185 -10.70 -13.51 4.90
N ASP A 186 -10.99 -13.70 3.61
CA ASP A 186 -10.32 -13.01 2.51
C ASP A 186 -10.91 -11.64 2.17
N ALA A 187 -11.92 -11.17 2.93
CA ALA A 187 -12.45 -9.81 2.82
C ALA A 187 -11.64 -8.81 3.66
N MET A 188 -11.64 -7.52 3.28
CA MET A 188 -11.20 -6.44 4.18
C MET A 188 -12.10 -6.39 5.43
N GLY A 189 -13.39 -6.58 5.26
CA GLY A 189 -14.34 -6.92 6.32
C GLY A 189 -15.23 -5.79 6.80
N ALA A 190 -15.09 -4.55 6.34
CA ALA A 190 -15.83 -3.39 6.87
C ALA A 190 -17.35 -3.60 6.87
N ASN A 191 -17.92 -4.01 5.74
CA ASN A 191 -19.38 -4.21 5.62
C ASN A 191 -19.87 -5.35 6.51
N ALA A 192 -19.17 -6.48 6.54
CA ALA A 192 -19.55 -7.63 7.35
C ALA A 192 -19.54 -7.30 8.85
N VAL A 193 -18.50 -6.63 9.32
CA VAL A 193 -18.36 -6.21 10.72
C VAL A 193 -19.42 -5.18 11.10
N ASN A 194 -19.64 -4.14 10.27
CA ASN A 194 -20.64 -3.12 10.54
C ASN A 194 -22.06 -3.73 10.63
N THR A 195 -22.41 -4.59 9.67
CA THR A 195 -23.68 -5.33 9.71
C THR A 195 -23.84 -6.17 10.98
N ALA A 196 -22.73 -6.82 11.41
CA ALA A 196 -22.77 -7.64 12.62
C ALA A 196 -22.99 -6.81 13.89
N VAL A 197 -22.28 -5.68 14.06
CA VAL A 197 -22.48 -4.82 15.24
C VAL A 197 -23.83 -4.10 15.23
N GLU A 198 -24.35 -3.73 14.05
CA GLU A 198 -25.73 -3.19 13.93
C GLU A 198 -26.77 -4.22 14.33
N ARG A 199 -26.58 -5.49 13.97
CA ARG A 199 -27.46 -6.59 14.37
C ARG A 199 -27.43 -6.85 15.87
N LEU A 200 -26.27 -6.69 16.52
CA LEU A 200 -26.12 -6.89 17.97
C LEU A 200 -26.72 -5.75 18.79
N ALA A 201 -26.73 -4.52 18.28
CA ALA A 201 -27.07 -3.34 19.06
C ALA A 201 -28.39 -3.44 19.82
N PRO A 202 -29.54 -3.85 19.21
CA PRO A 202 -30.81 -3.97 19.94
C PRO A 202 -30.75 -4.99 21.10
N LEU A 203 -30.05 -6.11 20.90
CA LEU A 203 -29.90 -7.13 21.94
C LEU A 203 -29.02 -6.64 23.10
N VAL A 204 -28.00 -5.88 22.79
CA VAL A 204 -27.10 -5.27 23.76
C VAL A 204 -27.83 -4.20 24.58
N GLU A 205 -28.70 -3.40 23.96
CA GLU A 205 -29.57 -2.43 24.65
C GLU A 205 -30.52 -3.15 25.63
N GLU A 206 -31.17 -4.21 25.19
CA GLU A 206 -32.07 -5.02 26.02
C GLU A 206 -31.37 -5.58 27.26
N ILE A 207 -30.15 -6.13 27.08
CA ILE A 207 -29.38 -6.75 28.16
C ILE A 207 -28.85 -5.69 29.15
N THR A 208 -28.47 -4.50 28.67
CA THR A 208 -27.76 -3.51 29.47
C THR A 208 -28.66 -2.41 30.04
N GLY A 209 -29.83 -2.21 29.45
CA GLY A 209 -30.70 -1.06 29.72
C GLY A 209 -30.09 0.29 29.24
N GLY A 210 -28.97 0.25 28.53
CA GLY A 210 -28.33 1.42 27.93
C GLY A 210 -28.78 1.65 26.49
N ARG A 211 -28.18 2.65 25.84
CA ARG A 211 -28.44 3.04 24.45
C ARG A 211 -27.20 2.85 23.58
N ALA A 212 -27.30 2.05 22.53
CA ALA A 212 -26.24 1.87 21.55
C ALA A 212 -26.15 3.11 20.63
N HIS A 213 -25.06 3.87 20.72
CA HIS A 213 -24.87 5.09 19.94
C HIS A 213 -24.07 4.83 18.67
N LEU A 214 -22.77 4.49 18.77
CA LEU A 214 -21.96 4.12 17.62
C LEU A 214 -21.87 2.60 17.44
N ARG A 215 -21.94 2.17 16.19
CA ARG A 215 -21.83 0.77 15.75
C ARG A 215 -20.97 0.75 14.51
N ILE A 216 -19.65 0.54 14.68
CA ILE A 216 -18.68 0.71 13.60
C ILE A 216 -17.44 -0.14 13.82
N LEU A 217 -16.78 -0.58 12.76
CA LEU A 217 -15.47 -1.24 12.86
C LEU A 217 -14.39 -0.30 13.39
N SER A 218 -13.32 -0.87 13.91
CA SER A 218 -12.07 -0.17 14.20
C SER A 218 -11.03 -0.44 13.12
N ASN A 219 -10.36 0.63 12.65
CA ASN A 219 -9.20 0.49 11.77
C ASN A 219 -7.90 0.14 12.54
N LEU A 220 -7.88 0.25 13.88
CA LEU A 220 -6.83 -0.37 14.67
C LEU A 220 -7.07 -1.89 14.69
N ALA A 221 -6.67 -2.53 13.62
CA ALA A 221 -6.83 -3.98 13.44
C ALA A 221 -5.68 -4.76 14.07
N ASP A 222 -5.44 -4.54 15.37
CA ASP A 222 -4.31 -5.09 16.13
C ASP A 222 -4.41 -6.62 16.38
N ARG A 223 -5.51 -7.23 15.96
CA ARG A 223 -5.68 -8.69 15.91
C ARG A 223 -5.43 -9.29 14.55
N ARG A 224 -5.30 -8.45 13.51
CA ARG A 224 -5.04 -8.83 12.12
C ARG A 224 -3.68 -8.32 11.69
N LEU A 225 -2.64 -8.93 12.24
CA LEU A 225 -1.26 -8.53 12.03
C LEU A 225 -0.62 -9.29 10.86
N ALA A 226 0.27 -8.59 10.15
CA ALA A 226 1.23 -9.19 9.24
C ALA A 226 2.64 -8.93 9.77
N ARG A 227 3.51 -9.94 9.68
CA ARG A 227 4.91 -9.91 10.10
C ARG A 227 5.79 -10.32 8.94
N ALA A 228 6.92 -9.66 8.79
CA ALA A 228 7.99 -10.08 7.89
C ALA A 228 9.34 -10.02 8.59
N GLU A 229 10.22 -10.94 8.22
CA GLU A 229 11.62 -10.98 8.64
C GLU A 229 12.50 -11.24 7.41
N CYS A 230 13.67 -10.60 7.37
CA CYS A 230 14.73 -10.93 6.41
C CYS A 230 16.10 -10.87 7.07
N THR A 231 17.03 -11.66 6.53
CA THR A 231 18.45 -11.62 6.89
C THR A 231 19.24 -11.16 5.67
N ILE A 232 20.07 -10.15 5.84
CA ILE A 232 20.99 -9.68 4.82
C ILE A 232 22.41 -10.11 5.22
N PRO A 233 23.04 -11.01 4.48
CA PRO A 233 24.42 -11.39 4.74
C PRO A 233 25.34 -10.17 4.73
N LEU A 234 26.29 -10.12 5.67
CA LEU A 234 27.21 -8.99 5.79
C LEU A 234 27.93 -8.69 4.48
N SER A 235 28.30 -9.72 3.71
CA SER A 235 28.95 -9.60 2.39
C SER A 235 28.16 -8.80 1.35
N GLU A 236 26.83 -8.69 1.50
CA GLU A 236 25.94 -7.99 0.57
C GLU A 236 25.78 -6.51 0.92
N LEU A 237 26.29 -6.05 2.07
CA LEU A 237 26.02 -4.70 2.57
C LEU A 237 27.06 -3.66 2.13
N SER A 238 28.24 -4.07 1.61
CA SER A 238 29.24 -3.11 1.11
C SER A 238 28.67 -2.25 -0.02
N PHE A 239 28.98 -0.95 0.00
CA PHE A 239 28.47 -0.03 -1.00
C PHE A 239 29.44 1.12 -1.30
N GLY A 240 29.91 1.22 -2.55
CA GLY A 240 30.91 2.20 -2.93
C GLY A 240 32.17 2.06 -2.07
N GLU A 241 32.55 3.13 -1.38
CA GLU A 241 33.67 3.14 -0.44
C GLU A 241 33.30 2.72 0.99
N HIS A 242 31.99 2.48 1.26
CA HIS A 242 31.52 2.10 2.59
C HIS A 242 31.71 0.60 2.82
N ARG A 243 32.33 0.25 3.95
CA ARG A 243 32.52 -1.13 4.37
C ARG A 243 31.18 -1.73 4.82
N ALA A 244 31.03 -3.04 4.66
CA ALA A 244 29.80 -3.75 5.00
C ALA A 244 29.39 -3.62 6.47
N ASP A 245 30.37 -3.69 7.39
CA ASP A 245 30.13 -3.51 8.82
C ASP A 245 29.70 -2.07 9.18
N GLU A 246 30.28 -1.07 8.55
CA GLU A 246 29.88 0.35 8.72
C GLU A 246 28.45 0.60 8.23
N VAL A 247 28.08 0.03 7.09
CA VAL A 247 26.72 0.15 6.55
C VAL A 247 25.71 -0.53 7.47
N ARG A 248 26.01 -1.77 7.93
CA ARG A 248 25.16 -2.48 8.89
C ARG A 248 24.94 -1.67 10.16
N ASP A 249 26.02 -1.22 10.78
CA ASP A 249 25.98 -0.53 12.07
C ASP A 249 25.30 0.85 11.92
N GLY A 250 25.49 1.52 10.77
CA GLY A 250 24.79 2.73 10.41
C GLY A 250 23.27 2.55 10.23
N ILE A 251 22.83 1.43 9.64
CA ILE A 251 21.41 1.08 9.52
C ILE A 251 20.80 0.85 10.91
N ILE A 252 21.49 0.10 11.79
CA ILE A 252 21.05 -0.15 13.16
C ILE A 252 20.96 1.15 13.95
N ALA A 253 21.95 2.03 13.84
CA ALA A 253 21.96 3.33 14.53
C ALA A 253 20.81 4.24 14.03
N ALA A 254 20.54 4.26 12.72
CA ALA A 254 19.44 5.03 12.13
C ALA A 254 18.06 4.50 12.57
N TRP A 255 17.92 3.18 12.72
CA TRP A 255 16.72 2.57 13.30
C TRP A 255 16.60 2.90 14.80
N ALA A 256 17.68 2.76 15.58
CA ALA A 256 17.65 3.01 17.02
C ALA A 256 17.16 4.43 17.34
N PHE A 257 17.50 5.41 16.50
CA PHE A 257 16.97 6.77 16.62
C PHE A 257 15.44 6.80 16.44
N ALA A 258 14.89 6.09 15.45
CA ALA A 258 13.45 6.01 15.24
C ALA A 258 12.71 5.22 16.34
N ALA A 259 13.40 4.33 17.04
CA ALA A 259 12.82 3.55 18.14
C ALA A 259 12.54 4.38 19.39
N VAL A 260 13.22 5.54 19.57
CA VAL A 260 13.16 6.34 20.80
C VAL A 260 12.70 7.78 20.59
N ASP A 261 12.64 8.26 19.34
CA ASP A 261 12.27 9.63 19.01
C ASP A 261 11.04 9.65 18.09
N PRO A 262 9.91 10.25 18.52
CA PRO A 262 8.67 10.24 17.73
C PRO A 262 8.77 11.05 16.44
N TYR A 263 9.59 12.11 16.38
CA TYR A 263 9.79 12.88 15.14
C TYR A 263 10.50 12.04 14.09
N ARG A 264 11.54 11.32 14.53
CA ARG A 264 12.24 10.41 13.61
C ARG A 264 11.37 9.20 13.24
N ALA A 265 10.62 8.65 14.20
CA ALA A 265 9.69 7.54 13.97
C ALA A 265 8.63 7.88 12.91
N ALA A 266 8.07 9.08 12.92
CA ALA A 266 7.08 9.52 11.93
C ALA A 266 7.63 9.43 10.51
N THR A 267 8.84 9.95 10.26
CA THR A 267 9.49 9.87 8.95
C THR A 267 9.93 8.44 8.60
N HIS A 268 10.35 7.68 9.58
CA HIS A 268 10.74 6.28 9.42
C HIS A 268 9.57 5.41 8.99
N ASN A 269 8.42 5.53 9.68
CA ASN A 269 7.22 4.77 9.36
C ASN A 269 6.59 5.24 8.03
N LYS A 270 6.62 6.55 7.71
CA LYS A 270 6.24 7.04 6.37
C LYS A 270 7.06 6.33 5.28
N GLY A 271 8.35 6.13 5.51
CA GLY A 271 9.21 5.38 4.60
C GLY A 271 8.77 3.91 4.42
N ILE A 272 8.28 3.25 5.47
CA ILE A 272 7.67 1.92 5.37
C ILE A 272 6.40 1.99 4.52
N MET A 273 5.53 2.98 4.81
CA MET A 273 4.24 3.12 4.14
C MET A 273 4.36 3.43 2.65
N ASN A 274 5.42 4.09 2.19
CA ASN A 274 5.69 4.23 0.75
C ASN A 274 5.67 2.88 0.01
N GLY A 275 6.24 1.85 0.61
CA GLY A 275 6.23 0.50 0.05
C GLY A 275 4.87 -0.19 0.21
N VAL A 276 4.29 -0.10 1.40
CA VAL A 276 3.00 -0.71 1.74
C VAL A 276 1.88 -0.13 0.86
N ASP A 277 1.73 1.20 0.85
CA ASP A 277 0.66 1.88 0.12
C ASP A 277 0.76 1.67 -1.39
N GLY A 278 1.98 1.63 -1.93
CA GLY A 278 2.17 1.33 -3.34
C GLY A 278 1.51 0.02 -3.77
N VAL A 279 1.59 -1.02 -2.95
CA VAL A 279 0.95 -2.32 -3.23
C VAL A 279 -0.53 -2.31 -2.86
N VAL A 280 -0.90 -1.68 -1.75
CA VAL A 280 -2.30 -1.57 -1.29
C VAL A 280 -3.15 -0.86 -2.34
N ILE A 281 -2.65 0.27 -2.89
CA ILE A 281 -3.32 1.03 -3.97
C ILE A 281 -3.37 0.19 -5.26
N ALA A 282 -2.26 -0.42 -5.66
CA ALA A 282 -2.20 -1.25 -6.87
C ALA A 282 -3.18 -2.42 -6.85
N THR A 283 -3.59 -2.89 -5.67
CA THR A 283 -4.54 -3.99 -5.47
C THR A 283 -5.97 -3.54 -5.16
N GLY A 284 -6.24 -2.23 -5.22
CA GLY A 284 -7.56 -1.66 -4.96
C GLY A 284 -8.03 -1.80 -3.51
N ASN A 285 -7.12 -1.96 -2.57
CA ASN A 285 -7.40 -2.01 -1.14
C ASN A 285 -7.46 -0.62 -0.49
N ASP A 286 -8.02 -0.52 0.70
CA ASP A 286 -8.16 0.74 1.44
C ASP A 286 -6.86 1.12 2.14
N TRP A 287 -6.03 1.92 1.45
CA TRP A 287 -4.75 2.40 1.98
C TRP A 287 -4.94 3.29 3.23
N ARG A 288 -6.05 4.05 3.33
CA ARG A 288 -6.31 4.92 4.48
C ARG A 288 -6.58 4.10 5.75
N ALA A 289 -7.28 2.97 5.62
CA ALA A 289 -7.49 2.05 6.74
C ALA A 289 -6.18 1.40 7.20
N VAL A 290 -5.31 1.02 6.25
CA VAL A 290 -3.99 0.44 6.54
C VAL A 290 -3.08 1.46 7.22
N GLU A 291 -2.99 2.70 6.70
CA GLU A 291 -2.27 3.83 7.30
C GLU A 291 -2.74 4.10 8.73
N ALA A 292 -4.05 4.29 8.92
CA ALA A 292 -4.62 4.56 10.24
C ALA A 292 -4.29 3.45 11.25
N GLY A 293 -4.41 2.18 10.83
CA GLY A 293 -4.05 1.03 11.64
C GLY A 293 -2.57 1.00 12.01
N ALA A 294 -1.69 1.22 11.04
CA ALA A 294 -0.24 1.23 11.23
C ALA A 294 0.22 2.30 12.23
N HIS A 295 -0.24 3.54 12.05
CA HIS A 295 0.14 4.64 12.93
C HIS A 295 -0.44 4.52 14.34
N ALA A 296 -1.70 4.07 14.47
CA ALA A 296 -2.29 3.78 15.77
C ALA A 296 -1.53 2.65 16.49
N TYR A 297 -1.12 1.61 15.74
CA TYR A 297 -0.34 0.50 16.28
C TYR A 297 1.06 0.92 16.72
N ALA A 298 1.72 1.81 15.98
CA ALA A 298 3.00 2.38 16.37
C ALA A 298 2.96 3.17 17.70
N ALA A 299 1.77 3.67 18.07
CA ALA A 299 1.55 4.44 19.31
C ALA A 299 0.91 3.61 20.45
N ARG A 300 0.69 2.29 20.27
CA ARG A 300 -0.08 1.43 21.21
C ARG A 300 0.46 1.35 22.64
N HIS A 301 1.73 1.66 22.83
CA HIS A 301 2.39 1.65 24.14
C HIS A 301 2.58 3.05 24.75
N GLY A 302 1.82 4.04 24.28
CA GLY A 302 1.80 5.41 24.82
C GLY A 302 2.80 6.37 24.16
N MET A 303 3.79 5.87 23.43
CA MET A 303 4.70 6.69 22.62
C MET A 303 4.74 6.16 21.19
N TYR A 304 4.73 7.09 20.24
CA TYR A 304 4.86 6.74 18.82
C TYR A 304 6.30 6.30 18.52
N THR A 305 6.46 5.10 17.98
CA THR A 305 7.76 4.47 17.74
C THR A 305 7.84 3.80 16.35
N SER A 306 9.02 3.25 16.03
CA SER A 306 9.24 2.47 14.82
C SER A 306 8.37 1.20 14.78
N LEU A 307 7.79 0.89 13.61
CA LEU A 307 7.12 -0.38 13.32
C LEU A 307 8.11 -1.51 13.00
N SER A 308 9.34 -1.17 12.63
CA SER A 308 10.41 -2.13 12.32
C SER A 308 11.44 -2.23 13.43
N VAL A 309 12.21 -3.33 13.39
CA VAL A 309 13.38 -3.58 14.24
C VAL A 309 14.54 -4.03 13.35
N TRP A 310 15.73 -3.47 13.59
CA TRP A 310 16.96 -3.86 12.89
C TRP A 310 18.06 -4.20 13.89
N GLU A 311 18.63 -5.38 13.76
CA GLU A 311 19.64 -5.88 14.69
C GLU A 311 20.71 -6.72 13.96
N ARG A 312 21.80 -7.01 14.69
CA ARG A 312 22.85 -7.93 14.23
C ARG A 312 22.62 -9.30 14.86
N ASN A 313 22.67 -10.36 14.05
CA ASN A 313 22.68 -11.73 14.55
C ASN A 313 24.07 -12.17 15.02
N GLU A 314 24.18 -13.39 15.55
CA GLU A 314 25.43 -13.97 16.05
C GLU A 314 26.48 -14.15 14.95
N GLN A 315 26.06 -14.33 13.69
CA GLN A 315 26.92 -14.47 12.51
C GLN A 315 27.44 -13.11 12.01
N GLY A 316 26.91 -12.02 12.54
CA GLY A 316 27.27 -10.66 12.13
C GLY A 316 26.44 -10.10 10.99
N ASP A 317 25.43 -10.83 10.50
CA ASP A 317 24.50 -10.37 9.46
C ASP A 317 23.50 -9.36 10.00
N LEU A 318 22.87 -8.60 9.10
CA LEU A 318 21.79 -7.69 9.43
C LEU A 318 20.45 -8.43 9.38
N VAL A 319 19.69 -8.39 10.46
CA VAL A 319 18.32 -8.93 10.55
C VAL A 319 17.32 -7.80 10.70
N GLY A 320 16.30 -7.81 9.85
CA GLY A 320 15.18 -6.87 9.92
C GLY A 320 13.86 -7.56 10.18
N ARG A 321 13.00 -6.94 11.01
CA ARG A 321 11.62 -7.38 11.28
C ARG A 321 10.67 -6.21 11.16
N LEU A 322 9.47 -6.49 10.69
CA LEU A 322 8.36 -5.54 10.63
C LEU A 322 7.08 -6.24 11.07
N GLU A 323 6.34 -5.62 11.96
CA GLU A 323 5.00 -6.04 12.37
C GLU A 323 4.04 -4.87 12.32
N MET A 324 2.89 -5.06 11.67
CA MET A 324 1.84 -4.05 11.60
C MET A 324 0.46 -4.64 11.29
N PRO A 325 -0.63 -3.94 11.64
CA PRO A 325 -1.97 -4.29 11.17
C PRO A 325 -2.05 -4.27 9.64
N MET A 326 -2.71 -5.28 9.06
CA MET A 326 -2.83 -5.41 7.61
C MET A 326 -4.24 -5.85 7.21
N ALA A 327 -5.18 -4.91 7.28
CA ALA A 327 -6.58 -5.14 6.95
C ALA A 327 -6.83 -5.03 5.45
N VAL A 328 -6.32 -5.99 4.67
CA VAL A 328 -6.50 -6.07 3.22
C VAL A 328 -7.37 -7.25 2.82
N GLY A 329 -7.93 -7.22 1.62
CA GLY A 329 -8.73 -8.30 1.07
C GLY A 329 -8.39 -8.61 -0.38
N THR A 330 -8.75 -9.80 -0.84
CA THR A 330 -8.69 -10.22 -2.24
C THR A 330 -10.08 -10.30 -2.87
N VAL A 331 -11.12 -10.05 -2.09
CA VAL A 331 -12.53 -10.11 -2.51
C VAL A 331 -13.28 -8.85 -2.08
N GLY A 332 -14.24 -8.42 -2.92
CA GLY A 332 -15.10 -7.26 -2.64
C GLY A 332 -14.48 -5.90 -2.99
N GLY A 333 -15.26 -4.84 -2.83
CA GLY A 333 -14.83 -3.44 -3.01
C GLY A 333 -14.23 -3.13 -4.39
N ALA A 334 -13.34 -2.13 -4.43
CA ALA A 334 -12.66 -1.69 -5.63
C ALA A 334 -11.77 -2.79 -6.25
N THR A 335 -11.28 -3.74 -5.46
CA THR A 335 -10.50 -4.89 -5.92
C THR A 335 -11.24 -5.71 -7.00
N ARG A 336 -12.58 -5.80 -6.94
CA ARG A 336 -13.37 -6.53 -7.94
C ARG A 336 -13.77 -5.69 -9.16
N VAL A 337 -13.73 -4.39 -9.04
CA VAL A 337 -14.23 -3.47 -10.08
C VAL A 337 -13.09 -2.93 -10.93
N HIS A 338 -11.92 -2.62 -10.32
CA HIS A 338 -10.81 -1.98 -11.00
C HIS A 338 -9.98 -3.01 -11.80
N PRO A 339 -9.91 -2.91 -13.15
CA PRO A 339 -9.23 -3.93 -13.98
C PRO A 339 -7.75 -4.13 -13.62
N ALA A 340 -7.01 -3.03 -13.39
CA ALA A 340 -5.59 -3.10 -13.01
C ALA A 340 -5.38 -3.76 -11.65
N ALA A 341 -6.30 -3.57 -10.67
CA ALA A 341 -6.20 -4.22 -9.37
C ALA A 341 -6.38 -5.74 -9.48
N GLN A 342 -7.31 -6.20 -10.31
CA GLN A 342 -7.48 -7.63 -10.61
C GLN A 342 -6.24 -8.21 -11.28
N ALA A 343 -5.68 -7.51 -12.26
CA ALA A 343 -4.47 -7.92 -12.96
C ALA A 343 -3.27 -7.95 -12.00
N ALA A 344 -3.16 -6.99 -11.07
CA ALA A 344 -2.13 -6.92 -10.04
C ALA A 344 -2.16 -8.14 -9.10
N LEU A 345 -3.34 -8.54 -8.61
CA LEU A 345 -3.49 -9.75 -7.79
C LEU A 345 -3.10 -11.02 -8.56
N LYS A 346 -3.50 -11.12 -9.82
CA LYS A 346 -3.12 -12.24 -10.70
C LYS A 346 -1.62 -12.26 -10.98
N LEU A 347 -1.01 -11.09 -11.19
CA LEU A 347 0.44 -10.95 -11.38
C LEU A 347 1.22 -11.51 -10.19
N MET A 348 0.81 -11.16 -8.98
CA MET A 348 1.44 -11.69 -7.76
C MET A 348 1.09 -13.17 -7.50
N GLY A 349 0.09 -13.72 -8.16
CA GLY A 349 -0.38 -15.09 -7.96
C GLY A 349 -0.91 -15.33 -6.55
N VAL A 350 -1.52 -14.33 -5.92
CA VAL A 350 -2.13 -14.46 -4.60
C VAL A 350 -3.49 -15.11 -4.70
N THR A 351 -3.80 -15.98 -3.72
CA THR A 351 -5.06 -16.71 -3.63
C THR A 351 -5.83 -16.43 -2.34
N SER A 352 -5.20 -15.67 -1.41
CA SER A 352 -5.82 -15.29 -0.14
C SER A 352 -5.35 -13.91 0.33
N ALA A 353 -6.13 -13.30 1.21
CA ALA A 353 -5.77 -12.03 1.85
C ALA A 353 -4.50 -12.16 2.71
N SER A 354 -4.27 -13.32 3.33
CA SER A 354 -3.04 -13.60 4.09
C SER A 354 -1.80 -13.54 3.20
N GLN A 355 -1.82 -14.21 2.04
CA GLN A 355 -0.71 -14.15 1.09
C GLN A 355 -0.45 -12.73 0.58
N LEU A 356 -1.52 -11.94 0.34
CA LEU A 356 -1.38 -10.54 -0.03
C LEU A 356 -0.72 -9.74 1.08
N ALA A 357 -1.16 -9.90 2.33
CA ALA A 357 -0.61 -9.23 3.50
C ALA A 357 0.88 -9.58 3.74
N GLU A 358 1.27 -10.84 3.54
CA GLU A 358 2.65 -11.31 3.62
C GLU A 358 3.56 -10.63 2.59
N ILE A 359 3.07 -10.44 1.36
CA ILE A 359 3.81 -9.71 0.32
C ILE A 359 3.93 -8.24 0.69
N ILE A 360 2.82 -7.60 1.08
CA ILE A 360 2.79 -6.16 1.42
C ILE A 360 3.74 -5.84 2.56
N VAL A 361 3.71 -6.60 3.66
CA VAL A 361 4.60 -6.37 4.81
C VAL A 361 6.07 -6.60 4.44
N SER A 362 6.37 -7.55 3.54
CA SER A 362 7.72 -7.78 3.02
C SER A 362 8.22 -6.60 2.18
N VAL A 363 7.33 -5.99 1.39
CA VAL A 363 7.65 -4.77 0.63
C VAL A 363 7.89 -3.59 1.57
N GLY A 364 7.08 -3.44 2.62
CA GLY A 364 7.28 -2.42 3.66
C GLY A 364 8.65 -2.55 4.33
N LEU A 365 9.08 -3.78 4.68
CA LEU A 365 10.40 -4.04 5.27
C LEU A 365 11.54 -3.74 4.29
N ALA A 366 11.40 -4.12 3.01
CA ALA A 366 12.36 -3.79 1.97
C ALA A 366 12.49 -2.28 1.77
N GLN A 367 11.36 -1.57 1.72
CA GLN A 367 11.34 -0.12 1.55
C GLN A 367 11.97 0.61 2.74
N ASN A 368 11.73 0.13 3.95
CA ASN A 368 12.38 0.64 5.14
C ASN A 368 13.89 0.51 5.09
N LEU A 369 14.40 -0.67 4.69
CA LEU A 369 15.83 -0.90 4.50
C LEU A 369 16.44 0.05 3.46
N ALA A 370 15.72 0.31 2.37
CA ALA A 370 16.19 1.23 1.33
C ALA A 370 16.43 2.64 1.88
N ALA A 371 15.48 3.15 2.68
CA ALA A 371 15.60 4.45 3.33
C ALA A 371 16.74 4.49 4.37
N LEU A 372 16.81 3.48 5.22
CA LEU A 372 17.86 3.39 6.26
C LEU A 372 19.26 3.30 5.66
N ARG A 373 19.43 2.47 4.61
CA ARG A 373 20.70 2.35 3.91
C ARG A 373 21.13 3.68 3.28
N ALA A 374 20.21 4.37 2.59
CA ALA A 374 20.50 5.67 2.00
C ALA A 374 20.94 6.70 3.06
N LEU A 375 20.27 6.71 4.23
CA LEU A 375 20.65 7.56 5.37
C LEU A 375 22.02 7.22 5.94
N ALA A 376 22.35 5.93 6.02
CA ALA A 376 23.60 5.43 6.59
C ALA A 376 24.82 5.59 5.66
N THR A 377 24.60 5.89 4.37
CA THR A 377 25.67 5.97 3.36
C THR A 377 25.73 7.34 2.67
N GLU A 378 25.03 7.50 1.57
CA GLU A 378 25.13 8.67 0.68
C GLU A 378 24.33 9.89 1.17
N GLY A 379 23.39 9.69 2.08
CA GLY A 379 22.32 10.63 2.41
C GLY A 379 21.21 10.64 1.34
N ILE A 380 19.98 10.90 1.77
CA ILE A 380 18.78 10.81 0.92
C ILE A 380 18.85 11.71 -0.31
N GLN A 381 19.43 12.92 -0.20
CA GLN A 381 19.48 13.88 -1.30
C GLN A 381 20.28 13.40 -2.50
N ARG A 382 21.40 12.68 -2.31
CA ARG A 382 22.23 12.20 -3.43
C ARG A 382 21.55 11.11 -4.25
N GLY A 383 20.88 10.15 -3.59
CA GLY A 383 20.18 9.06 -4.26
C GLY A 383 18.94 9.53 -5.05
N HIS A 384 18.27 10.60 -4.58
CA HIS A 384 17.07 11.15 -5.21
C HIS A 384 17.36 12.20 -6.29
N MET A 385 18.57 12.79 -6.33
CA MET A 385 18.88 13.93 -7.21
C MET A 385 18.69 13.62 -8.70
N SER A 386 19.08 12.44 -9.17
CA SER A 386 18.95 12.09 -10.59
C SER A 386 17.48 11.89 -11.03
N LEU A 387 16.65 11.33 -10.16
CA LEU A 387 15.23 11.12 -10.44
C LEU A 387 14.44 12.41 -10.26
N HIS A 388 14.75 13.21 -9.25
CA HIS A 388 14.19 14.54 -9.07
C HIS A 388 14.56 15.45 -10.24
N ALA A 389 15.78 15.35 -10.77
CA ALA A 389 16.19 16.10 -11.95
C ALA A 389 15.34 15.79 -13.19
N ARG A 390 14.89 14.54 -13.37
CA ARG A 390 13.93 14.18 -14.44
C ARG A 390 12.58 14.85 -14.25
N GLN A 391 12.06 14.88 -13.04
CA GLN A 391 10.78 15.57 -12.73
C GLN A 391 10.90 17.08 -12.99
N VAL A 392 12.01 17.70 -12.57
CA VAL A 392 12.30 19.11 -12.84
C VAL A 392 12.42 19.35 -14.34
N ALA A 393 13.07 18.45 -15.08
CA ALA A 393 13.19 18.54 -16.54
C ALA A 393 11.81 18.50 -17.23
N ILE A 394 10.94 17.60 -16.81
CA ILE A 394 9.55 17.49 -17.31
C ILE A 394 8.76 18.74 -16.96
N ALA A 395 8.85 19.23 -15.72
CA ALA A 395 8.17 20.45 -15.28
C ALA A 395 8.63 21.70 -16.04
N ALA A 396 9.90 21.74 -16.46
CA ALA A 396 10.45 22.79 -17.32
C ALA A 396 10.06 22.65 -18.81
N GLY A 397 9.31 21.60 -19.16
CA GLY A 397 8.80 21.39 -20.52
C GLY A 397 9.63 20.44 -21.40
N ALA A 398 10.66 19.77 -20.87
CA ALA A 398 11.41 18.77 -21.60
C ALA A 398 10.55 17.55 -21.97
N ARG A 399 10.79 16.96 -23.14
CA ARG A 399 10.08 15.77 -23.64
C ARG A 399 11.05 14.78 -24.29
N GLY A 400 10.66 13.50 -24.32
CA GLY A 400 11.44 12.45 -24.96
C GLY A 400 12.86 12.34 -24.41
N GLU A 401 13.84 12.16 -25.28
CA GLU A 401 15.26 12.01 -24.93
C GLU A 401 15.89 13.27 -24.27
N VAL A 402 15.26 14.44 -24.45
CA VAL A 402 15.73 15.68 -23.84
C VAL A 402 15.62 15.65 -22.33
N ILE A 403 14.64 14.92 -21.78
CA ILE A 403 14.45 14.78 -20.32
C ILE A 403 15.73 14.22 -19.69
N GLU A 404 16.27 13.15 -20.25
CA GLU A 404 17.44 12.48 -19.68
C GLU A 404 18.71 13.33 -19.80
N ARG A 405 18.92 13.96 -20.96
CA ARG A 405 20.08 14.86 -21.19
C ARG A 405 20.05 16.07 -20.25
N LEU A 406 18.87 16.69 -20.09
CA LEU A 406 18.68 17.83 -19.20
C LEU A 406 18.88 17.44 -17.74
N ALA A 407 18.33 16.30 -17.33
CA ALA A 407 18.49 15.77 -15.97
C ALA A 407 19.98 15.50 -15.65
N GLN A 408 20.70 14.84 -16.56
CA GLN A 408 22.14 14.56 -16.39
C GLN A 408 22.96 15.86 -16.26
N GLN A 409 22.67 16.87 -17.06
CA GLN A 409 23.37 18.13 -17.00
C GLN A 409 23.11 18.87 -15.68
N MET A 410 21.84 18.97 -15.23
CA MET A 410 21.49 19.57 -13.94
C MET A 410 22.17 18.88 -12.76
N VAL A 411 22.27 17.54 -12.80
CA VAL A 411 22.96 16.76 -11.76
C VAL A 411 24.46 17.02 -11.79
N ALA A 412 25.09 17.07 -12.97
CA ALA A 412 26.51 17.36 -13.12
C ALA A 412 26.87 18.78 -12.60
N GLU A 413 26.01 19.75 -12.86
CA GLU A 413 26.12 21.12 -12.37
C GLU A 413 25.74 21.29 -10.89
N LYS A 414 25.19 20.24 -10.24
CA LYS A 414 24.61 20.29 -8.88
C LYS A 414 23.53 21.38 -8.73
N ALA A 415 22.78 21.65 -9.78
CA ALA A 415 21.81 22.73 -9.90
C ALA A 415 20.44 22.19 -10.38
N VAL A 416 19.85 21.26 -9.61
CA VAL A 416 18.54 20.66 -9.93
C VAL A 416 17.44 21.63 -9.51
N ARG A 417 17.11 22.57 -10.41
CA ARG A 417 16.09 23.61 -10.20
C ARG A 417 15.42 23.95 -11.52
N ILE A 418 14.16 24.41 -11.45
CA ILE A 418 13.33 24.71 -12.62
C ILE A 418 13.92 25.85 -13.48
N ASP A 419 14.38 26.93 -12.84
CA ASP A 419 15.01 28.05 -13.51
C ASP A 419 16.22 27.61 -14.31
N ARG A 420 17.10 26.77 -13.74
CA ARG A 420 18.28 26.25 -14.45
C ARG A 420 17.90 25.30 -15.58
N ALA A 421 16.87 24.48 -15.36
CA ALA A 421 16.33 23.59 -16.41
C ALA A 421 15.82 24.37 -17.62
N GLU A 422 15.10 25.48 -17.38
CA GLU A 422 14.62 26.38 -18.45
C GLU A 422 15.75 27.06 -19.21
N GLU A 423 16.85 27.49 -18.52
CA GLU A 423 18.04 28.03 -19.15
C GLU A 423 18.71 27.01 -20.07
N ILE A 424 18.97 25.80 -19.57
CA ILE A 424 19.60 24.71 -20.35
C ILE A 424 18.72 24.33 -21.55
N LEU A 425 17.38 24.31 -21.38
CA LEU A 425 16.46 24.05 -22.49
C LEU A 425 16.56 25.12 -23.57
N LYS A 426 16.73 26.37 -23.22
CA LYS A 426 17.00 27.46 -24.20
C LYS A 426 18.33 27.24 -24.92
N GLU A 427 19.35 26.77 -24.22
CA GLU A 427 20.65 26.42 -24.81
C GLU A 427 20.51 25.23 -25.79
N PHE A 428 19.69 24.20 -25.46
CA PHE A 428 19.36 23.09 -26.36
C PHE A 428 18.46 23.52 -27.52
N GLY A 429 17.55 24.48 -27.30
CA GLY A 429 16.57 24.98 -28.28
C GLY A 429 17.15 25.94 -29.34
N GLY A 430 18.41 26.36 -29.21
CA GLY A 430 19.15 26.97 -30.33
C GLY A 430 19.40 25.99 -31.48
N GLN A 431 19.11 24.67 -31.30
CA GLN A 431 19.12 23.63 -32.33
C GLN A 431 17.77 22.88 -32.32
N SER A 432 16.80 23.39 -33.13
CA SER A 432 15.61 22.70 -33.65
C SER A 432 14.76 21.81 -32.68
N ILE A 433 13.85 22.41 -31.94
CA ILE A 433 12.63 21.72 -31.39
C ILE A 433 11.37 22.63 -31.57
N GLY A 434 11.39 23.52 -32.54
CA GLY A 434 10.32 24.50 -32.73
C GLY A 434 9.23 24.15 -33.75
N GLN A 435 9.29 23.06 -34.49
CA GLN A 435 8.34 22.87 -35.60
C GLN A 435 7.64 21.51 -35.71
N ALA A 436 8.15 20.41 -35.18
CA ALA A 436 7.49 19.12 -35.30
C ALA A 436 6.36 18.87 -34.27
N GLY A 437 6.49 19.39 -33.03
CA GLY A 437 5.50 19.10 -31.97
C GLY A 437 4.24 19.97 -31.98
N ASN A 438 4.26 21.12 -32.67
CA ASN A 438 3.10 22.01 -32.74
C ASN A 438 2.16 21.70 -33.91
N GLN A 439 2.58 20.92 -34.90
CA GLN A 439 1.76 20.54 -36.03
C GLN A 439 0.87 19.33 -35.68
N GLU A 440 1.39 18.31 -35.01
CA GLU A 440 0.59 17.15 -34.60
C GLU A 440 -0.49 17.47 -33.55
N ILE A 441 -0.23 18.43 -32.64
CA ILE A 441 -1.23 18.83 -31.63
C ILE A 441 -2.31 19.74 -32.24
N ARG A 442 -1.98 20.51 -33.28
CA ARG A 442 -3.01 21.31 -33.99
C ARG A 442 -3.89 20.46 -34.90
N GLU A 443 -3.33 19.43 -35.52
CA GLU A 443 -4.10 18.54 -36.41
C GLU A 443 -4.96 17.55 -35.61
N SER A 444 -4.50 17.00 -34.49
CA SER A 444 -5.32 16.17 -33.59
C SER A 444 -6.37 16.95 -32.81
N GLY A 445 -6.09 18.19 -32.43
CA GLY A 445 -7.05 19.09 -31.76
C GLY A 445 -8.15 19.59 -32.68
N SER A 446 -7.86 19.88 -33.95
CA SER A 446 -8.87 20.32 -34.91
C SER A 446 -9.80 19.19 -35.37
N GLN A 447 -9.32 17.96 -35.53
CA GLN A 447 -10.18 16.81 -35.85
C GLN A 447 -11.16 16.42 -34.71
N LEU A 448 -10.75 16.58 -33.44
CA LEU A 448 -11.64 16.34 -32.30
C LEU A 448 -12.73 17.41 -32.13
N PHE A 449 -12.50 18.65 -32.59
CA PHE A 449 -13.50 19.70 -32.54
C PHE A 449 -14.46 19.72 -33.75
N GLU A 450 -14.06 19.23 -34.91
CA GLU A 450 -14.95 19.12 -36.08
C GLU A 450 -15.96 17.96 -35.99
N ASP A 451 -15.62 16.86 -35.30
CA ASP A 451 -16.57 15.75 -35.10
C ASP A 451 -17.63 16.01 -34.02
N GLN A 452 -17.37 16.93 -33.07
CA GLN A 452 -18.40 17.28 -32.07
C GLN A 452 -19.46 18.28 -32.55
N SER A 453 -19.27 18.96 -33.69
CA SER A 453 -20.27 19.87 -34.26
C SER A 453 -21.37 19.21 -35.06
N LYS A 454 -21.34 17.88 -35.25
CA LYS A 454 -22.34 17.10 -36.05
C LYS A 454 -23.30 16.29 -35.18
N ILE A 455 -23.32 16.42 -33.88
CA ILE A 455 -24.33 15.77 -33.01
C ILE A 455 -25.49 16.76 -32.82
N GLU A 456 -26.51 16.62 -33.69
CA GLU A 456 -27.79 17.32 -33.55
C GLU A 456 -28.48 16.95 -32.25
N ASN A 457 -28.94 17.95 -31.55
CA ASN A 457 -29.61 17.89 -30.25
C ASN A 457 -31.11 17.56 -30.42
N PRO A 458 -31.62 16.36 -30.05
CA PRO A 458 -33.04 16.11 -30.07
C PRO A 458 -33.67 16.45 -28.72
N LYS A 459 -33.94 17.71 -28.46
CA LYS A 459 -34.89 18.14 -27.43
C LYS A 459 -35.83 19.17 -27.94
N SER A 460 -36.96 18.69 -28.48
CA SER A 460 -38.25 19.33 -28.34
C SER A 460 -39.34 18.28 -28.67
N LYS A 461 -39.96 17.75 -27.62
CA LYS A 461 -41.37 17.44 -27.47
C LYS A 461 -41.62 16.49 -26.30
N ILE A 462 -42.38 17.04 -25.40
CA ILE A 462 -43.16 16.55 -24.27
C ILE A 462 -42.43 16.65 -22.93
#